data_f0979a982657f41777b0bd1bd3ffd026
#
_entry.id   f0979a982657f41777b0bd1bd3ffd026
#
_cell.length_a   1.000
_cell.length_b   1.000
_cell.length_c   1.000
_cell.angle_alpha   90.00
_cell.angle_beta   90.00
_cell.angle_gamma   90.00
#
_symmetry.space_group_name_H-M   'P 1'
#
loop_
_entity.id
_entity.type
_entity.pdbx_description
1 polymer ?
#
loop_
_entity_poly.entity_id
_entity_poly.type
_entity_poly.pdbx_seq_one_letter_code
_entity_poly.pdbx_strand_id
1 'polypeptide(L)'
;MVKTLVLVRHGVSERGSEDMSRELTRAGQRALSANYPHIFGLLGPEGEEAEIWTSPALRALETAEIVAEALDAEGLEIHDSLYDQDLPALQAELEHADAETLILVGHAPFLGYVAETLLGFELPLTKGAVCAIDVRGSLCHQHECVWKQLGDVREPHGKLLWLVSGPSTQPWETLDALDEACAHAATNLEDAYTEFRAHPEDPAVIAAFRFALRGTQLLTKFFSPLLNEEAVEIAEPVYRLMLGATTRLREIDGFSDTVADLMESGELSQGSKLVSAVEAARENERDRVCEALRKKAVRRSLRCALDELFEPAWSDAVLKDGLSFEDISSRFDYMLETIDARLFGLDMTSFSEVHHARREVREVEHILFHLSDMLGEKRANYTQIMQDIDSELSTICTAQRNISLVKEWKDSMDFRDVTSDLAIVSEHEKVLIERVIEGRETSILR
;
A
#
# COMPACT_ATOMS: atom_id res chain seq x y z
N MET A 1 3.33 -32.79 35.18
CA MET A 1 4.74 -32.38 35.50
C MET A 1 5.43 -31.97 34.24
N VAL A 2 5.99 -30.76 34.19
CA VAL A 2 6.59 -30.18 33.01
C VAL A 2 7.82 -30.95 32.56
N LYS A 3 7.85 -31.34 31.29
CA LYS A 3 8.96 -32.03 30.61
C LYS A 3 9.68 -31.08 29.64
N THR A 4 8.90 -30.23 28.96
CA THR A 4 9.39 -29.25 28.00
C THR A 4 8.93 -27.86 28.42
N LEU A 5 9.88 -26.94 28.63
CA LEU A 5 9.61 -25.53 28.87
C LEU A 5 9.93 -24.74 27.61
N VAL A 6 8.95 -23.99 27.12
CA VAL A 6 9.12 -23.11 25.95
C VAL A 6 9.08 -21.65 26.41
N LEU A 7 10.11 -20.90 26.11
CA LEU A 7 10.19 -19.48 26.43
C LEU A 7 9.97 -18.66 25.17
N VAL A 8 9.03 -17.73 25.22
CA VAL A 8 8.64 -16.85 24.12
C VAL A 8 8.78 -15.40 24.54
N ARG A 9 9.70 -14.67 23.96
CA ARG A 9 9.76 -13.23 24.15
C ARG A 9 8.70 -12.57 23.26
N HIS A 10 7.92 -11.62 23.84
CA HIS A 10 6.92 -10.88 23.08
C HIS A 10 7.47 -10.27 21.76
N GLY A 11 6.63 -10.11 20.76
CA GLY A 11 6.94 -9.54 19.45
C GLY A 11 7.35 -8.07 19.48
N VAL A 12 7.50 -7.47 18.30
CA VAL A 12 7.78 -6.03 18.16
C VAL A 12 6.55 -5.23 18.56
N SER A 13 6.71 -4.31 19.51
CA SER A 13 5.62 -3.51 20.08
C SER A 13 5.78 -2.03 19.81
N GLU A 14 4.66 -1.31 19.82
CA GLU A 14 4.59 0.14 19.70
C GLU A 14 5.44 0.85 20.77
N ARG A 15 5.79 2.10 20.47
CA ARG A 15 6.47 3.00 21.42
C ARG A 15 5.41 3.82 22.14
N GLY A 16 5.33 3.71 23.45
CA GLY A 16 4.34 4.44 24.26
C GLY A 16 4.84 4.74 25.66
N SER A 17 4.11 5.61 26.36
CA SER A 17 4.43 6.03 27.74
C SER A 17 4.01 5.04 28.82
N GLU A 18 2.95 4.27 28.57
CA GLU A 18 2.42 3.29 29.50
C GLU A 18 2.85 1.88 29.06
N ASP A 19 3.75 1.28 29.83
CA ASP A 19 4.35 -0.01 29.46
C ASP A 19 3.35 -1.15 29.34
N MET A 20 2.35 -1.20 30.21
CA MET A 20 1.33 -2.26 30.23
C MET A 20 0.44 -2.26 29.00
N SER A 21 0.09 -1.09 28.47
CA SER A 21 -0.86 -0.92 27.35
C SER A 21 -0.22 -0.87 25.97
N ARG A 22 1.10 -1.08 25.87
CA ARG A 22 1.76 -1.14 24.58
C ARG A 22 1.38 -2.39 23.80
N GLU A 23 0.72 -2.19 22.67
CA GLU A 23 0.34 -3.23 21.70
C GLU A 23 1.54 -3.68 20.85
N LEU A 24 1.40 -4.82 20.19
CA LEU A 24 2.30 -5.18 19.10
C LEU A 24 2.12 -4.18 17.94
N THR A 25 3.18 -3.94 17.18
CA THR A 25 3.03 -3.25 15.89
C THR A 25 2.28 -4.17 14.91
N ARG A 26 1.55 -3.59 13.94
CA ARG A 26 0.85 -4.37 12.91
C ARG A 26 1.82 -5.30 12.16
N ALA A 27 3.00 -4.79 11.79
CA ALA A 27 4.08 -5.58 11.20
C ALA A 27 4.56 -6.70 12.15
N GLY A 28 4.63 -6.42 13.46
CA GLY A 28 4.99 -7.40 14.48
C GLY A 28 3.98 -8.55 14.57
N GLN A 29 2.69 -8.23 14.60
CA GLN A 29 1.61 -9.24 14.59
C GLN A 29 1.67 -10.10 13.32
N ARG A 30 1.74 -9.49 12.13
CA ARG A 30 1.85 -10.18 10.85
C ARG A 30 3.07 -11.11 10.79
N ALA A 31 4.24 -10.62 11.25
CA ALA A 31 5.47 -11.41 11.27
C ALA A 31 5.34 -12.65 12.17
N LEU A 32 4.73 -12.50 13.36
CA LEU A 32 4.50 -13.64 14.26
C LEU A 32 3.49 -14.62 13.67
N SER A 33 2.33 -14.14 13.20
CA SER A 33 1.28 -14.99 12.61
C SER A 33 1.77 -15.79 11.41
N ALA A 34 2.64 -15.22 10.59
CA ALA A 34 3.23 -15.91 9.44
C ALA A 34 4.25 -17.00 9.82
N ASN A 35 5.01 -16.78 10.91
CA ASN A 35 6.15 -17.66 11.26
C ASN A 35 5.84 -18.66 12.37
N TYR A 36 5.00 -18.32 13.35
CA TYR A 36 4.75 -19.17 14.52
C TYR A 36 4.15 -20.55 14.20
N PRO A 37 3.24 -20.74 13.21
CA PRO A 37 2.79 -22.09 12.86
C PRO A 37 3.94 -23.03 12.50
N HIS A 38 5.00 -22.52 11.85
CA HIS A 38 6.18 -23.32 11.50
C HIS A 38 7.09 -23.55 12.70
N ILE A 39 7.27 -22.54 13.58
CA ILE A 39 8.11 -22.63 14.76
C ILE A 39 7.51 -23.60 15.79
N PHE A 40 6.23 -23.45 16.09
CA PHE A 40 5.55 -24.31 17.05
C PHE A 40 5.30 -25.72 16.50
N GLY A 41 5.27 -25.90 15.17
CA GLY A 41 5.31 -27.21 14.53
C GLY A 41 6.54 -28.06 14.93
N LEU A 42 7.63 -27.44 15.42
CA LEU A 42 8.79 -28.15 15.93
C LEU A 42 8.53 -28.92 17.25
N LEU A 43 7.47 -28.56 17.98
CA LEU A 43 7.05 -29.30 19.18
C LEU A 43 6.38 -30.64 18.84
N GLY A 44 5.89 -30.79 17.62
CA GLY A 44 5.14 -31.98 17.21
C GLY A 44 3.91 -32.21 18.08
N PRO A 45 3.54 -33.48 18.38
CA PRO A 45 2.38 -33.79 19.20
C PRO A 45 2.42 -33.25 20.64
N GLU A 46 3.63 -32.94 21.15
CA GLU A 46 3.80 -32.36 22.50
C GLU A 46 3.25 -30.92 22.58
N GLY A 47 3.02 -30.25 21.44
CA GLY A 47 2.43 -28.92 21.36
C GLY A 47 0.89 -28.90 21.48
N GLU A 48 0.20 -30.00 21.15
CA GLU A 48 -1.27 -30.08 21.14
C GLU A 48 -1.90 -29.97 22.55
N GLU A 49 -1.16 -30.31 23.61
CA GLU A 49 -1.61 -30.26 25.01
C GLU A 49 -0.77 -29.26 25.82
N ALA A 50 -0.19 -28.24 25.18
CA ALA A 50 0.65 -27.25 25.86
C ALA A 50 -0.23 -26.25 26.65
N GLU A 51 0.17 -25.96 27.88
CA GLU A 51 -0.36 -24.80 28.63
C GLU A 51 0.41 -23.54 28.24
N ILE A 52 -0.29 -22.41 28.11
CA ILE A 52 0.28 -21.11 27.75
C ILE A 52 0.09 -20.14 28.91
N TRP A 53 1.18 -19.72 29.50
CA TRP A 53 1.23 -18.70 30.55
C TRP A 53 1.80 -17.41 30.00
N THR A 54 1.14 -16.29 30.26
CA THR A 54 1.56 -14.99 29.70
C THR A 54 1.62 -13.89 30.76
N SER A 55 2.51 -12.95 30.54
CA SER A 55 2.51 -11.68 31.26
C SER A 55 1.24 -10.88 30.95
N PRO A 56 0.68 -10.11 31.93
CA PRO A 56 -0.49 -9.24 31.71
C PRO A 56 -0.25 -8.06 30.77
N ALA A 57 0.99 -7.75 30.38
CA ALA A 57 1.26 -6.68 29.44
C ALA A 57 0.69 -6.99 28.05
N LEU A 58 0.00 -6.01 27.43
CA LEU A 58 -0.79 -6.22 26.22
C LEU A 58 0.02 -6.85 25.07
N ARG A 59 1.26 -6.40 24.83
CA ARG A 59 2.17 -7.00 23.83
C ARG A 59 2.48 -8.48 24.07
N ALA A 60 2.47 -8.93 25.35
CA ALA A 60 2.70 -10.34 25.67
C ALA A 60 1.41 -11.14 25.50
N LEU A 61 0.26 -10.57 25.88
CA LEU A 61 -1.07 -11.14 25.65
C LEU A 61 -1.31 -11.38 24.16
N GLU A 62 -1.15 -10.36 23.33
CA GLU A 62 -1.30 -10.48 21.86
C GLU A 62 -0.33 -11.50 21.27
N THR A 63 0.91 -11.58 21.78
CA THR A 63 1.86 -12.62 21.38
C THR A 63 1.35 -14.01 21.77
N ALA A 64 0.82 -14.16 22.98
CA ALA A 64 0.29 -15.43 23.49
C ALA A 64 -0.97 -15.88 22.73
N GLU A 65 -1.81 -14.94 22.30
CA GLU A 65 -2.97 -15.21 21.43
C GLU A 65 -2.51 -15.80 20.08
N ILE A 66 -1.46 -15.23 19.48
CA ILE A 66 -0.89 -15.75 18.22
C ILE A 66 -0.24 -17.13 18.44
N VAL A 67 0.37 -17.38 19.62
CA VAL A 67 0.86 -18.71 19.98
C VAL A 67 -0.28 -19.71 20.10
N ALA A 68 -1.37 -19.33 20.79
CA ALA A 68 -2.56 -20.16 20.97
C ALA A 68 -3.19 -20.52 19.61
N GLU A 69 -3.32 -19.54 18.71
CA GLU A 69 -3.81 -19.76 17.34
C GLU A 69 -2.89 -20.72 16.55
N ALA A 70 -1.57 -20.56 16.66
CA ALA A 70 -0.60 -21.42 15.97
C ALA A 70 -0.63 -22.87 16.45
N LEU A 71 -1.07 -23.13 17.68
CA LEU A 71 -1.17 -24.45 18.32
C LEU A 71 -2.59 -25.03 18.33
N ASP A 72 -3.61 -24.25 17.88
CA ASP A 72 -5.03 -24.58 18.05
C ASP A 72 -5.40 -24.83 19.54
N ALA A 73 -4.82 -24.04 20.45
CA ALA A 73 -5.00 -24.17 21.89
C ALA A 73 -6.24 -23.41 22.40
N GLU A 74 -7.00 -24.01 23.35
CA GLU A 74 -8.29 -23.45 23.82
C GLU A 74 -8.17 -22.27 24.79
N GLY A 75 -6.97 -21.91 25.27
CA GLY A 75 -6.84 -20.82 26.24
C GLY A 75 -5.41 -20.48 26.64
N LEU A 76 -5.29 -19.42 27.44
CA LEU A 76 -4.05 -18.97 28.04
C LEU A 76 -4.30 -18.49 29.47
N GLU A 77 -3.30 -18.56 30.34
CA GLU A 77 -3.35 -18.10 31.71
C GLU A 77 -2.45 -16.89 31.93
N ILE A 78 -2.93 -15.92 32.72
CA ILE A 78 -2.18 -14.68 33.00
C ILE A 78 -1.45 -14.83 34.32
N HIS A 79 -0.14 -14.58 34.32
CA HIS A 79 0.74 -14.68 35.47
C HIS A 79 1.49 -13.37 35.71
N ASP A 80 1.18 -12.69 36.82
CA ASP A 80 1.80 -11.41 37.18
C ASP A 80 3.30 -11.56 37.43
N SER A 81 3.75 -12.72 37.90
CA SER A 81 5.17 -13.04 38.12
C SER A 81 6.04 -12.84 36.87
N LEU A 82 5.47 -13.03 35.67
CA LEU A 82 6.15 -12.81 34.38
C LEU A 82 6.32 -11.32 34.05
N TYR A 83 5.42 -10.45 34.50
CA TYR A 83 5.54 -9.01 34.35
C TYR A 83 6.42 -8.38 35.43
N ASP A 84 6.19 -8.78 36.71
CA ASP A 84 6.92 -8.27 37.86
C ASP A 84 8.37 -8.78 37.91
N GLN A 85 8.70 -9.76 37.04
CA GLN A 85 10.02 -10.41 36.97
C GLN A 85 10.40 -11.06 38.31
N ASP A 86 9.40 -11.59 39.01
CA ASP A 86 9.53 -12.22 40.32
C ASP A 86 9.83 -13.71 40.17
N LEU A 87 11.11 -14.06 40.19
CA LEU A 87 11.54 -15.45 40.04
C LEU A 87 11.03 -16.37 41.16
N PRO A 88 11.04 -15.99 42.45
CA PRO A 88 10.44 -16.79 43.53
C PRO A 88 8.94 -17.06 43.35
N ALA A 89 8.18 -16.06 42.88
CA ALA A 89 6.76 -16.23 42.60
C ALA A 89 6.53 -17.19 41.41
N LEU A 90 7.23 -16.97 40.31
CA LEU A 90 7.20 -17.87 39.15
C LEU A 90 7.60 -19.30 39.49
N GLN A 91 8.59 -19.47 40.36
CA GLN A 91 9.02 -20.78 40.83
C GLN A 91 7.92 -21.50 41.57
N ALA A 92 7.23 -20.80 42.50
CA ALA A 92 6.12 -21.36 43.25
C ALA A 92 4.92 -21.75 42.35
N GLU A 93 4.64 -20.96 41.31
CA GLU A 93 3.61 -21.25 40.31
C GLU A 93 3.98 -22.50 39.47
N LEU A 94 5.23 -22.59 39.00
CA LEU A 94 5.76 -23.73 38.22
C LEU A 94 5.72 -25.07 38.99
N GLU A 95 5.81 -25.05 40.34
CA GLU A 95 5.67 -26.24 41.16
C GLU A 95 4.27 -26.88 41.09
N HIS A 96 3.26 -26.10 40.66
CA HIS A 96 1.86 -26.52 40.56
C HIS A 96 1.41 -26.76 39.11
N ALA A 97 2.28 -26.54 38.10
CA ALA A 97 1.97 -26.79 36.72
C ALA A 97 1.80 -28.27 36.39
N ASP A 98 0.67 -28.64 35.80
CA ASP A 98 0.33 -30.04 35.49
C ASP A 98 0.67 -30.44 34.03
N ALA A 99 0.84 -29.48 33.13
CA ALA A 99 1.16 -29.73 31.73
C ALA A 99 2.51 -30.45 31.53
N GLU A 100 2.62 -31.25 30.49
CA GLU A 100 3.90 -31.82 30.04
C GLU A 100 4.73 -30.78 29.26
N THR A 101 4.08 -29.94 28.47
CA THR A 101 4.68 -28.80 27.76
C THR A 101 4.09 -27.50 28.29
N LEU A 102 4.94 -26.61 28.77
CA LEU A 102 4.57 -25.30 29.28
C LEU A 102 5.23 -24.20 28.47
N ILE A 103 4.44 -23.25 28.01
CA ILE A 103 4.91 -22.10 27.22
C ILE A 103 4.79 -20.83 28.07
N LEU A 104 5.90 -20.14 28.29
CA LEU A 104 5.95 -18.87 29.01
C LEU A 104 6.15 -17.72 28.02
N VAL A 105 5.16 -16.82 27.91
CA VAL A 105 5.23 -15.62 27.07
C VAL A 105 5.51 -14.39 27.93
N GLY A 106 6.62 -13.73 27.71
CA GLY A 106 7.03 -12.62 28.58
C GLY A 106 8.12 -11.73 27.99
N HIS A 107 8.98 -11.23 28.88
CA HIS A 107 9.89 -10.13 28.60
C HIS A 107 11.38 -10.51 28.81
N ALA A 108 12.26 -9.87 28.01
CA ALA A 108 13.67 -9.80 28.40
C ALA A 108 13.88 -8.58 29.32
N PRO A 109 14.81 -8.64 30.30
CA PRO A 109 15.81 -9.70 30.48
C PRO A 109 15.31 -10.94 31.23
N PHE A 110 14.12 -10.93 31.83
CA PHE A 110 13.66 -11.95 32.76
C PHE A 110 13.65 -13.37 32.17
N LEU A 111 13.05 -13.57 30.98
CA LEU A 111 13.07 -14.89 30.32
C LEU A 111 14.48 -15.35 29.96
N GLY A 112 15.37 -14.42 29.62
CA GLY A 112 16.81 -14.72 29.41
C GLY A 112 17.47 -15.23 30.69
N TYR A 113 17.13 -14.63 31.84
CA TYR A 113 17.61 -15.06 33.14
C TYR A 113 17.06 -16.45 33.51
N VAL A 114 15.78 -16.72 33.28
CA VAL A 114 15.18 -18.05 33.46
C VAL A 114 15.92 -19.10 32.60
N ALA A 115 16.16 -18.78 31.31
CA ALA A 115 16.91 -19.67 30.43
C ALA A 115 18.35 -19.93 30.92
N GLU A 116 19.06 -18.89 31.37
CA GLU A 116 20.41 -18.97 31.87
C GLU A 116 20.50 -19.88 33.12
N THR A 117 19.55 -19.76 34.06
CA THR A 117 19.55 -20.61 35.25
C THR A 117 19.30 -22.08 34.93
N LEU A 118 18.54 -22.38 33.87
CA LEU A 118 18.29 -23.77 33.43
C LEU A 118 19.46 -24.35 32.61
N LEU A 119 20.10 -23.53 31.78
CA LEU A 119 21.06 -23.98 30.79
C LEU A 119 22.53 -23.78 31.24
N GLY A 120 22.77 -22.85 32.18
CA GLY A 120 24.12 -22.49 32.61
C GLY A 120 24.85 -21.52 31.65
N PHE A 121 24.17 -20.99 30.66
CA PHE A 121 24.69 -19.98 29.73
C PHE A 121 23.61 -19.04 29.22
N GLU A 122 23.99 -17.82 28.87
CA GLU A 122 23.09 -16.77 28.37
C GLU A 122 22.57 -17.10 26.97
N LEU A 123 21.28 -16.89 26.74
CA LEU A 123 20.61 -16.99 25.43
C LEU A 123 20.18 -15.63 24.93
N PRO A 124 20.51 -15.25 23.69
CA PRO A 124 20.04 -14.00 23.08
C PRO A 124 18.59 -14.16 22.60
N LEU A 125 17.62 -13.90 23.47
CA LEU A 125 16.20 -13.88 23.09
C LEU A 125 15.87 -12.54 22.42
N THR A 126 15.85 -12.50 21.09
CA THR A 126 15.33 -11.34 20.32
C THR A 126 13.81 -11.24 20.46
N LYS A 127 13.21 -10.09 20.11
CA LYS A 127 11.72 -9.94 20.12
C LYS A 127 11.08 -10.98 19.20
N GLY A 128 10.09 -11.71 19.71
CA GLY A 128 9.47 -12.83 19.00
C GLY A 128 10.28 -14.11 18.94
N ALA A 129 11.44 -14.18 19.65
CA ALA A 129 12.24 -15.41 19.73
C ALA A 129 11.53 -16.47 20.57
N VAL A 130 11.73 -17.72 20.17
CA VAL A 130 11.18 -18.91 20.85
C VAL A 130 12.32 -19.88 21.13
N CYS A 131 12.43 -20.36 22.37
CA CYS A 131 13.35 -21.46 22.68
C CYS A 131 12.66 -22.56 23.48
N ALA A 132 12.97 -23.82 23.17
CA ALA A 132 12.49 -24.98 23.91
C ALA A 132 13.62 -25.64 24.70
N ILE A 133 13.34 -25.95 25.96
CA ILE A 133 14.28 -26.52 26.93
C ILE A 133 13.70 -27.82 27.47
N ASP A 134 14.41 -28.91 27.34
CA ASP A 134 14.09 -30.16 28.00
C ASP A 134 14.51 -30.06 29.49
N VAL A 135 13.55 -30.15 30.38
CA VAL A 135 13.75 -30.07 31.82
C VAL A 135 13.62 -31.43 32.52
N ARG A 136 13.48 -32.55 31.75
CA ARG A 136 13.35 -33.93 32.28
C ARG A 136 14.65 -34.44 32.94
N GLY A 137 15.78 -33.98 32.47
CA GLY A 137 17.09 -34.48 32.89
C GLY A 137 17.51 -34.17 34.34
N SER A 138 16.84 -33.21 34.95
CA SER A 138 17.12 -32.73 36.31
C SER A 138 16.50 -33.57 37.43
N LEU A 139 15.66 -34.55 37.07
CA LEU A 139 14.70 -35.15 38.01
C LEU A 139 15.16 -36.46 38.65
N CYS A 140 16.36 -36.89 38.38
CA CYS A 140 16.57 -38.33 38.50
C CYS A 140 16.96 -38.89 39.83
N HIS A 141 17.18 -38.18 40.91
CA HIS A 141 17.62 -38.93 42.08
C HIS A 141 16.91 -38.70 43.42
N GLN A 142 16.12 -37.68 43.60
CA GLN A 142 15.29 -37.57 44.83
C GLN A 142 14.20 -36.49 44.62
N HIS A 143 12.98 -36.81 44.47
CA HIS A 143 11.74 -36.03 44.59
C HIS A 143 11.79 -34.50 44.83
N GLU A 144 12.89 -33.80 44.55
CA GLU A 144 12.97 -32.35 44.63
C GLU A 144 12.72 -31.77 43.24
N CYS A 145 11.75 -30.89 43.21
CA CYS A 145 11.29 -30.24 41.99
C CYS A 145 12.41 -29.38 41.38
N VAL A 146 12.69 -29.55 40.09
CA VAL A 146 13.64 -28.74 39.34
C VAL A 146 13.50 -27.23 39.61
N TRP A 147 12.28 -26.80 39.84
CA TRP A 147 11.96 -25.41 40.09
C TRP A 147 12.54 -24.85 41.39
N LYS A 148 12.83 -25.69 42.41
CA LYS A 148 13.46 -25.25 43.66
C LYS A 148 14.91 -24.80 43.50
N GLN A 149 15.54 -25.17 42.39
CA GLN A 149 16.92 -24.79 42.06
C GLN A 149 17.00 -23.69 41.00
N LEU A 150 15.86 -23.21 40.51
CA LEU A 150 15.78 -22.08 39.60
C LEU A 150 16.42 -20.86 40.28
N GLY A 151 17.45 -20.28 39.63
CA GLY A 151 18.24 -19.17 40.17
C GLY A 151 19.69 -19.59 40.57
N ASP A 152 20.08 -20.88 40.63
CA ASP A 152 21.47 -21.33 40.81
C ASP A 152 22.09 -21.70 39.45
N VAL A 153 22.86 -20.78 38.87
CA VAL A 153 23.53 -20.93 37.56
C VAL A 153 24.67 -21.98 37.58
N ARG A 154 25.06 -22.44 38.75
CA ARG A 154 26.26 -23.33 38.90
C ARG A 154 25.99 -24.79 38.54
N GLU A 155 24.75 -25.22 38.59
CA GLU A 155 24.33 -26.56 38.24
C GLU A 155 23.18 -26.49 37.18
N PRO A 156 23.51 -26.52 35.89
CA PRO A 156 22.46 -26.46 34.86
C PRO A 156 21.56 -27.70 34.89
N HIS A 157 20.25 -27.48 34.85
CA HIS A 157 19.24 -28.51 35.03
C HIS A 157 18.40 -28.77 33.78
N GLY A 158 18.71 -28.08 32.69
CA GLY A 158 17.97 -28.17 31.43
C GLY A 158 18.91 -28.46 30.25
N LYS A 159 18.33 -28.90 29.16
CA LYS A 159 18.99 -29.07 27.88
C LYS A 159 18.27 -28.26 26.81
N LEU A 160 18.97 -27.36 26.16
CA LEU A 160 18.43 -26.65 24.99
C LEU A 160 18.07 -27.66 23.90
N LEU A 161 16.80 -27.69 23.50
CA LEU A 161 16.33 -28.47 22.36
C LEU A 161 16.54 -27.67 21.06
N TRP A 162 16.04 -26.47 21.01
CA TRP A 162 16.19 -25.54 19.90
C TRP A 162 15.97 -24.10 20.33
N LEU A 163 16.51 -23.16 19.54
CA LEU A 163 16.27 -21.72 19.64
C LEU A 163 16.02 -21.19 18.24
N VAL A 164 14.91 -20.48 18.07
CA VAL A 164 14.58 -19.74 16.84
C VAL A 164 14.57 -18.27 17.17
N SER A 165 15.33 -17.48 16.45
CA SER A 165 15.30 -16.02 16.57
C SER A 165 13.95 -15.47 16.14
N GLY A 166 13.54 -14.35 16.73
CA GLY A 166 12.30 -13.69 16.32
C GLY A 166 12.35 -13.27 14.83
N PRO A 167 11.21 -13.33 14.15
CA PRO A 167 11.13 -12.99 12.74
C PRO A 167 11.46 -11.50 12.49
N SER A 168 12.00 -11.19 11.30
CA SER A 168 12.15 -9.81 10.85
C SER A 168 10.78 -9.21 10.60
N THR A 169 10.55 -7.96 11.01
CA THR A 169 9.31 -7.21 10.72
C THR A 169 9.39 -6.42 9.42
N GLN A 170 10.58 -6.27 8.85
CA GLN A 170 10.82 -5.41 7.68
C GLN A 170 9.90 -5.68 6.47
N PRO A 171 9.62 -6.94 6.08
CA PRO A 171 8.71 -7.19 4.96
C PRO A 171 7.28 -6.71 5.23
N TRP A 172 6.82 -6.80 6.47
CA TRP A 172 5.48 -6.35 6.87
C TRP A 172 5.40 -4.84 7.15
N GLU A 173 6.51 -4.20 7.57
CA GLU A 173 6.63 -2.73 7.63
C GLU A 173 6.49 -2.11 6.23
N THR A 174 7.06 -2.74 5.20
CA THR A 174 6.85 -2.33 3.80
C THR A 174 5.37 -2.47 3.42
N LEU A 175 4.74 -3.58 3.80
CA LEU A 175 3.32 -3.82 3.52
C LEU A 175 2.41 -2.80 4.22
N ASP A 176 2.69 -2.47 5.50
CA ASP A 176 1.95 -1.45 6.25
C ASP A 176 2.06 -0.06 5.57
N ALA A 177 3.26 0.31 5.07
CA ALA A 177 3.45 1.55 4.32
C ALA A 177 2.68 1.57 2.98
N LEU A 178 2.52 0.41 2.32
CA LEU A 178 1.69 0.28 1.12
C LEU A 178 0.20 0.40 1.45
N ASP A 179 -0.26 -0.18 2.56
CA ASP A 179 -1.63 -0.02 3.06
C ASP A 179 -1.94 1.47 3.28
N GLU A 180 -1.02 2.21 3.92
CA GLU A 180 -1.17 3.66 4.13
C GLU A 180 -1.24 4.44 2.80
N ALA A 181 -0.38 4.11 1.83
CA ALA A 181 -0.40 4.75 0.52
C ALA A 181 -1.73 4.48 -0.23
N CYS A 182 -2.26 3.26 -0.15
CA CYS A 182 -3.56 2.91 -0.72
C CYS A 182 -4.70 3.65 -0.02
N ALA A 183 -4.70 3.71 1.32
CA ALA A 183 -5.70 4.43 2.11
C ALA A 183 -5.68 5.94 1.82
N HIS A 184 -4.51 6.56 1.67
CA HIS A 184 -4.39 7.96 1.24
C HIS A 184 -4.94 8.18 -0.17
N ALA A 185 -4.68 7.27 -1.11
CA ALA A 185 -5.22 7.36 -2.47
C ALA A 185 -6.75 7.25 -2.46
N ALA A 186 -7.33 6.35 -1.64
CA ALA A 186 -8.76 6.19 -1.46
C ALA A 186 -9.40 7.46 -0.87
N THR A 187 -8.82 8.03 0.19
CA THR A 187 -9.27 9.27 0.82
C THR A 187 -9.26 10.42 -0.19
N ASN A 188 -8.15 10.61 -0.91
CA ASN A 188 -8.04 11.64 -1.93
C ASN A 188 -9.10 11.49 -3.04
N LEU A 189 -9.44 10.27 -3.43
CA LEU A 189 -10.49 10.03 -4.42
C LEU A 189 -11.89 10.31 -3.85
N GLU A 190 -12.17 9.93 -2.61
CA GLU A 190 -13.46 10.20 -1.94
C GLU A 190 -13.69 11.72 -1.79
N ASP A 191 -12.67 12.44 -1.35
CA ASP A 191 -12.69 13.90 -1.21
C ASP A 191 -12.89 14.59 -2.57
N ALA A 192 -12.09 14.21 -3.57
CA ALA A 192 -12.20 14.78 -4.91
C ALA A 192 -13.57 14.49 -5.58
N TYR A 193 -14.15 13.32 -5.33
CA TYR A 193 -15.49 13.00 -5.79
C TYR A 193 -16.58 13.81 -5.07
N THR A 194 -16.40 14.06 -3.78
CA THR A 194 -17.31 14.88 -2.97
C THR A 194 -17.27 16.32 -3.46
N GLU A 195 -16.09 16.87 -3.69
CA GLU A 195 -15.90 18.21 -4.21
C GLU A 195 -16.47 18.36 -5.64
N PHE A 196 -16.23 17.37 -6.51
CA PHE A 196 -16.84 17.34 -7.85
C PHE A 196 -18.37 17.36 -7.80
N ARG A 197 -18.97 16.70 -6.82
CA ARG A 197 -20.44 16.72 -6.68
C ARG A 197 -20.98 18.06 -6.18
N ALA A 198 -20.19 18.78 -5.41
CA ALA A 198 -20.53 20.11 -4.90
C ALA A 198 -20.32 21.22 -5.95
N HIS A 199 -19.21 21.12 -6.71
CA HIS A 199 -18.77 22.15 -7.66
C HIS A 199 -18.45 21.58 -9.05
N PRO A 200 -19.43 20.95 -9.73
CA PRO A 200 -19.20 20.35 -11.05
C PRO A 200 -18.98 21.37 -12.18
N GLU A 201 -19.21 22.65 -11.91
CA GLU A 201 -18.96 23.77 -12.83
C GLU A 201 -17.49 24.16 -12.92
N ASP A 202 -16.66 23.83 -11.91
CA ASP A 202 -15.26 24.22 -11.85
C ASP A 202 -14.37 23.21 -12.62
N PRO A 203 -13.66 23.63 -13.70
CA PRO A 203 -12.74 22.76 -14.43
C PRO A 203 -11.61 22.21 -13.57
N ALA A 204 -11.12 22.97 -12.58
CA ALA A 204 -10.06 22.54 -11.69
C ALA A 204 -10.50 21.37 -10.81
N VAL A 205 -11.74 21.41 -10.30
CA VAL A 205 -12.34 20.33 -9.51
C VAL A 205 -12.52 19.06 -10.35
N ILE A 206 -12.95 19.20 -11.61
CA ILE A 206 -13.07 18.08 -12.54
C ILE A 206 -11.67 17.46 -12.82
N ALA A 207 -10.66 18.31 -13.03
CA ALA A 207 -9.30 17.86 -13.25
C ALA A 207 -8.73 17.11 -12.03
N ALA A 208 -8.95 17.64 -10.81
CA ALA A 208 -8.54 17.02 -9.55
C ALA A 208 -9.22 15.65 -9.33
N PHE A 209 -10.53 15.58 -9.58
CA PHE A 209 -11.26 14.32 -9.50
C PHE A 209 -10.74 13.28 -10.49
N ARG A 210 -10.47 13.67 -11.73
CA ARG A 210 -9.89 12.77 -12.73
C ARG A 210 -8.46 12.35 -12.40
N PHE A 211 -7.67 13.24 -11.79
CA PHE A 211 -6.32 12.92 -11.33
C PHE A 211 -6.36 11.86 -10.23
N ALA A 212 -7.16 12.06 -9.19
CA ALA A 212 -7.33 11.09 -8.10
C ALA A 212 -7.84 9.73 -8.62
N LEU A 213 -8.87 9.76 -9.50
CA LEU A 213 -9.45 8.56 -10.11
C LEU A 213 -8.43 7.79 -10.99
N ARG A 214 -7.57 8.50 -11.71
CA ARG A 214 -6.52 7.87 -12.50
C ARG A 214 -5.41 7.33 -11.61
N GLY A 215 -5.03 8.06 -10.56
CA GLY A 215 -4.03 7.64 -9.59
C GLY A 215 -4.41 6.34 -8.91
N THR A 216 -5.64 6.24 -8.41
CA THR A 216 -6.14 5.00 -7.78
C THR A 216 -6.19 3.83 -8.77
N GLN A 217 -6.66 4.06 -10.00
CA GLN A 217 -6.63 3.02 -11.05
C GLN A 217 -5.22 2.51 -11.32
N LEU A 218 -4.25 3.40 -11.44
CA LEU A 218 -2.87 3.04 -11.76
C LEU A 218 -2.16 2.38 -10.57
N LEU A 219 -2.46 2.80 -9.35
CA LEU A 219 -1.97 2.16 -8.15
C LEU A 219 -2.50 0.72 -8.02
N THR A 220 -3.82 0.51 -8.23
CA THR A 220 -4.42 -0.83 -8.28
C THR A 220 -3.77 -1.69 -9.38
N LYS A 221 -3.54 -1.14 -10.57
CA LYS A 221 -2.85 -1.83 -11.67
C LYS A 221 -1.40 -2.17 -11.30
N PHE A 222 -0.68 -1.26 -10.64
CA PHE A 222 0.69 -1.48 -10.18
C PHE A 222 0.76 -2.64 -9.18
N PHE A 223 -0.19 -2.73 -8.25
CA PHE A 223 -0.24 -3.79 -7.26
C PHE A 223 -0.99 -5.06 -7.71
N SER A 224 -1.63 -5.06 -8.89
CA SER A 224 -2.48 -6.17 -9.34
C SER A 224 -1.86 -7.57 -9.22
N PRO A 225 -0.54 -7.82 -9.44
CA PRO A 225 0.06 -9.13 -9.23
C PRO A 225 0.31 -9.50 -7.77
N LEU A 226 0.14 -8.55 -6.87
CA LEU A 226 0.32 -8.71 -5.43
C LEU A 226 -1.02 -8.78 -4.68
N LEU A 227 -2.11 -8.40 -5.35
CA LEU A 227 -3.48 -8.43 -4.83
C LEU A 227 -4.18 -9.73 -5.18
N ASN A 228 -5.28 -10.00 -4.49
CA ASN A 228 -6.23 -11.03 -4.89
C ASN A 228 -6.93 -10.60 -6.21
N GLU A 229 -7.16 -11.54 -7.13
CA GLU A 229 -7.79 -11.26 -8.43
C GLU A 229 -9.18 -10.63 -8.28
N GLU A 230 -9.98 -11.05 -7.30
CA GLU A 230 -11.32 -10.54 -7.06
C GLU A 230 -11.34 -9.02 -6.76
N ALA A 231 -10.38 -8.53 -5.96
CA ALA A 231 -10.25 -7.11 -5.64
C ALA A 231 -10.00 -6.25 -6.90
N VAL A 232 -9.15 -6.74 -7.80
CA VAL A 232 -8.85 -6.06 -9.06
C VAL A 232 -10.06 -6.07 -10.00
N GLU A 233 -10.79 -7.19 -10.08
CA GLU A 233 -12.01 -7.32 -10.90
C GLU A 233 -13.15 -6.40 -10.44
N ILE A 234 -13.25 -6.11 -9.14
CA ILE A 234 -14.23 -5.18 -8.58
C ILE A 234 -13.91 -3.72 -8.94
N ALA A 235 -12.66 -3.32 -8.79
CA ALA A 235 -12.25 -1.92 -8.89
C ALA A 235 -12.11 -1.40 -10.33
N GLU A 236 -11.47 -2.16 -11.22
CA GLU A 236 -11.13 -1.71 -12.58
C GLU A 236 -12.32 -1.27 -13.45
N PRO A 237 -13.48 -1.97 -13.47
CA PRO A 237 -14.64 -1.52 -14.24
C PRO A 237 -15.19 -0.18 -13.77
N VAL A 238 -15.10 0.11 -12.47
CA VAL A 238 -15.60 1.36 -11.88
C VAL A 238 -14.75 2.54 -12.34
N TYR A 239 -13.42 2.40 -12.23
CA TYR A 239 -12.49 3.43 -12.69
C TYR A 239 -12.65 3.73 -14.17
N ARG A 240 -12.76 2.69 -15.00
CA ARG A 240 -12.96 2.81 -16.45
C ARG A 240 -14.25 3.54 -16.79
N LEU A 241 -15.34 3.19 -16.10
CA LEU A 241 -16.65 3.85 -16.30
C LEU A 241 -16.58 5.33 -15.97
N MET A 242 -16.03 5.69 -14.81
CA MET A 242 -16.01 7.08 -14.34
C MET A 242 -15.04 7.94 -15.16
N LEU A 243 -13.86 7.42 -15.50
CA LEU A 243 -12.91 8.08 -16.41
C LEU A 243 -13.53 8.28 -17.79
N GLY A 244 -14.20 7.27 -18.33
CA GLY A 244 -14.90 7.36 -19.62
C GLY A 244 -16.00 8.39 -19.61
N ALA A 245 -16.83 8.42 -18.55
CA ALA A 245 -17.92 9.37 -18.40
C ALA A 245 -17.44 10.83 -18.41
N THR A 246 -16.27 11.11 -17.82
CA THR A 246 -15.72 12.47 -17.69
C THR A 246 -14.76 12.88 -18.81
N THR A 247 -14.49 11.99 -19.77
CA THR A 247 -13.47 12.26 -20.82
C THR A 247 -13.88 13.42 -21.72
N ARG A 248 -15.12 13.42 -22.20
CA ARG A 248 -15.63 14.46 -23.10
C ARG A 248 -15.65 15.84 -22.46
N LEU A 249 -16.08 15.92 -21.19
CA LEU A 249 -16.07 17.17 -20.45
C LEU A 249 -14.65 17.75 -20.34
N ARG A 250 -13.65 16.92 -20.01
CA ARG A 250 -12.24 17.32 -19.95
C ARG A 250 -11.68 17.76 -21.32
N GLU A 251 -12.16 17.16 -22.40
CA GLU A 251 -11.76 17.58 -23.76
C GLU A 251 -12.31 18.96 -24.09
N ILE A 252 -13.58 19.24 -23.73
CA ILE A 252 -14.21 20.55 -23.94
C ILE A 252 -13.55 21.62 -23.06
N ASP A 253 -13.20 21.30 -21.80
CA ASP A 253 -12.45 22.20 -20.92
C ASP A 253 -11.11 22.61 -21.56
N GLY A 254 -10.33 21.64 -22.04
CA GLY A 254 -9.05 21.93 -22.71
C GLY A 254 -9.21 22.72 -24.03
N PHE A 255 -10.30 22.52 -24.74
CA PHE A 255 -10.63 23.34 -25.92
C PHE A 255 -11.00 24.77 -25.52
N SER A 256 -11.73 24.95 -24.42
CA SER A 256 -12.07 26.26 -23.88
C SER A 256 -10.82 27.05 -23.47
N ASP A 257 -9.84 26.37 -22.85
CA ASP A 257 -8.56 26.98 -22.49
C ASP A 257 -7.83 27.49 -23.76
N THR A 258 -7.74 26.68 -24.83
CA THR A 258 -7.15 27.09 -26.11
C THR A 258 -7.89 28.29 -26.73
N VAL A 259 -9.23 28.32 -26.67
CA VAL A 259 -10.00 29.47 -27.18
C VAL A 259 -9.70 30.73 -26.37
N ALA A 260 -9.56 30.63 -25.05
CA ALA A 260 -9.21 31.76 -24.20
C ALA A 260 -7.80 32.30 -24.55
N ASP A 261 -6.81 31.43 -24.73
CA ASP A 261 -5.44 31.79 -25.11
C ASP A 261 -5.41 32.51 -26.49
N LEU A 262 -6.18 32.02 -27.46
CA LEU A 262 -6.28 32.64 -28.79
C LEU A 262 -6.98 33.99 -28.76
N MET A 263 -7.88 34.23 -27.84
CA MET A 263 -8.48 35.55 -27.62
C MET A 263 -7.51 36.52 -26.96
N GLU A 264 -6.73 36.02 -26.00
CA GLU A 264 -5.71 36.82 -25.32
C GLU A 264 -4.58 37.23 -26.28
N SER A 265 -4.13 36.32 -27.15
CA SER A 265 -3.15 36.61 -28.21
C SER A 265 -3.68 37.49 -29.31
N GLY A 266 -4.98 37.68 -29.44
CA GLY A 266 -5.65 38.45 -30.49
C GLY A 266 -5.80 37.69 -31.83
N GLU A 267 -5.53 36.41 -31.87
CA GLU A 267 -5.78 35.53 -33.03
C GLU A 267 -7.27 35.27 -33.24
N LEU A 268 -8.03 35.23 -32.14
CA LEU A 268 -9.51 35.25 -32.15
C LEU A 268 -10.05 36.58 -31.68
N SER A 269 -11.17 37.03 -32.32
CA SER A 269 -11.85 38.28 -31.95
C SER A 269 -12.48 38.18 -30.55
N GLN A 270 -12.35 39.23 -29.75
CA GLN A 270 -13.01 39.35 -28.43
C GLN A 270 -14.57 39.26 -28.52
N GLY A 271 -15.14 39.46 -29.67
CA GLY A 271 -16.56 39.31 -29.93
C GLY A 271 -16.97 37.99 -30.56
N SER A 272 -16.09 37.00 -30.59
CA SER A 272 -16.39 35.69 -31.15
C SER A 272 -17.53 34.99 -30.40
N LYS A 273 -18.49 34.48 -31.15
CA LYS A 273 -19.58 33.63 -30.60
C LYS A 273 -19.09 32.22 -30.23
N LEU A 274 -17.86 31.88 -30.58
CA LEU A 274 -17.30 30.55 -30.28
C LEU A 274 -17.27 30.28 -28.79
N VAL A 275 -16.93 31.29 -27.97
CA VAL A 275 -16.95 31.17 -26.49
C VAL A 275 -18.30 30.68 -25.99
N SER A 276 -19.38 31.39 -26.38
CA SER A 276 -20.75 31.03 -25.93
C SER A 276 -21.18 29.65 -26.44
N ALA A 277 -20.74 29.25 -27.65
CA ALA A 277 -21.07 27.94 -28.20
C ALA A 277 -20.31 26.81 -27.42
N VAL A 278 -19.05 27.05 -27.07
CA VAL A 278 -18.23 26.10 -26.25
C VAL A 278 -18.79 26.01 -24.84
N GLU A 279 -19.16 27.14 -24.21
CA GLU A 279 -19.77 27.15 -22.88
C GLU A 279 -21.08 26.35 -22.88
N ALA A 280 -21.95 26.53 -23.86
CA ALA A 280 -23.21 25.77 -23.97
C ALA A 280 -22.94 24.27 -24.15
N ALA A 281 -21.95 23.89 -24.97
CA ALA A 281 -21.55 22.50 -25.14
C ALA A 281 -20.97 21.90 -23.82
N ARG A 282 -20.21 22.70 -23.08
CA ARG A 282 -19.64 22.34 -21.77
C ARG A 282 -20.76 22.13 -20.74
N GLU A 283 -21.73 23.02 -20.65
CA GLU A 283 -22.86 22.89 -19.73
C GLU A 283 -23.69 21.64 -20.00
N ASN A 284 -24.01 21.37 -21.27
CA ASN A 284 -24.72 20.17 -21.66
C ASN A 284 -23.97 18.88 -21.27
N GLU A 285 -22.65 18.84 -21.52
CA GLU A 285 -21.84 17.70 -21.19
C GLU A 285 -21.66 17.53 -19.68
N ARG A 286 -21.48 18.63 -18.92
CA ARG A 286 -21.45 18.62 -17.46
C ARG A 286 -22.71 18.01 -16.88
N ASP A 287 -23.87 18.44 -17.36
CA ASP A 287 -25.15 17.94 -16.85
C ASP A 287 -25.31 16.44 -17.14
N ARG A 288 -24.88 15.97 -18.33
CA ARG A 288 -24.84 14.56 -18.69
C ARG A 288 -23.94 13.75 -17.75
N VAL A 289 -22.74 14.26 -17.44
CA VAL A 289 -21.79 13.64 -16.52
C VAL A 289 -22.37 13.57 -15.10
N CYS A 290 -22.94 14.68 -14.62
CA CYS A 290 -23.55 14.74 -13.30
C CYS A 290 -24.72 13.75 -13.17
N GLU A 291 -25.56 13.62 -14.19
CA GLU A 291 -26.64 12.64 -14.20
C GLU A 291 -26.11 11.19 -14.16
N ALA A 292 -25.08 10.90 -14.97
CA ALA A 292 -24.46 9.58 -15.02
C ALA A 292 -23.85 9.18 -13.68
N LEU A 293 -23.08 10.07 -13.06
CA LEU A 293 -22.34 9.78 -11.81
C LEU A 293 -23.21 9.87 -10.55
N ARG A 294 -24.38 10.54 -10.60
CA ARG A 294 -25.34 10.56 -9.49
C ARG A 294 -26.11 9.25 -9.31
N LYS A 295 -26.07 8.33 -10.27
CA LYS A 295 -26.78 7.05 -10.18
C LYS A 295 -26.34 6.27 -8.95
N LYS A 296 -27.33 5.74 -8.19
CA LYS A 296 -27.08 4.98 -6.95
C LYS A 296 -26.14 3.78 -7.19
N ALA A 297 -26.27 3.14 -8.35
CA ALA A 297 -25.41 2.02 -8.72
C ALA A 297 -23.93 2.43 -8.83
N VAL A 298 -23.64 3.56 -9.52
CA VAL A 298 -22.27 4.08 -9.68
C VAL A 298 -21.64 4.42 -8.33
N ARG A 299 -22.39 5.10 -7.45
CA ARG A 299 -21.91 5.44 -6.10
C ARG A 299 -21.63 4.21 -5.24
N ARG A 300 -22.49 3.17 -5.35
CA ARG A 300 -22.27 1.92 -4.64
C ARG A 300 -21.02 1.21 -5.16
N SER A 301 -20.84 1.14 -6.48
CA SER A 301 -19.65 0.52 -7.07
C SER A 301 -18.37 1.26 -6.71
N LEU A 302 -18.40 2.62 -6.70
CA LEU A 302 -17.27 3.42 -6.23
C LEU A 302 -16.95 3.11 -4.77
N ARG A 303 -17.96 2.99 -3.92
CA ARG A 303 -17.74 2.64 -2.51
C ARG A 303 -17.05 1.28 -2.37
N CYS A 304 -17.52 0.26 -3.09
CA CYS A 304 -16.85 -1.04 -3.08
C CYS A 304 -15.40 -0.95 -3.55
N ALA A 305 -15.11 -0.17 -4.61
CA ALA A 305 -13.74 0.01 -5.09
C ALA A 305 -12.86 0.78 -4.09
N LEU A 306 -13.42 1.71 -3.31
CA LEU A 306 -12.71 2.41 -2.24
C LEU A 306 -12.46 1.50 -1.04
N ASP A 307 -13.43 0.65 -0.66
CA ASP A 307 -13.27 -0.31 0.44
C ASP A 307 -12.08 -1.25 0.16
N GLU A 308 -11.89 -1.70 -1.09
CA GLU A 308 -10.72 -2.50 -1.52
C GLU A 308 -9.37 -1.75 -1.47
N LEU A 309 -9.39 -0.42 -1.45
CA LEU A 309 -8.17 0.39 -1.29
C LEU A 309 -7.90 0.76 0.16
N PHE A 310 -8.94 0.92 0.98
CA PHE A 310 -8.77 1.17 2.41
C PHE A 310 -8.22 -0.06 3.14
N GLU A 311 -8.59 -1.25 2.69
CA GLU A 311 -8.13 -2.54 3.20
C GLU A 311 -7.74 -3.45 2.01
N PRO A 312 -6.54 -3.26 1.42
CA PRO A 312 -6.14 -4.02 0.25
C PRO A 312 -6.13 -5.52 0.52
N ALA A 313 -6.86 -6.27 -0.29
CA ALA A 313 -6.88 -7.73 -0.24
C ALA A 313 -5.59 -8.28 -0.90
N TRP A 314 -4.51 -8.30 -0.13
CA TRP A 314 -3.24 -8.88 -0.57
C TRP A 314 -3.37 -10.38 -0.84
N SER A 315 -2.58 -10.91 -1.78
CA SER A 315 -2.54 -12.34 -2.08
C SER A 315 -1.99 -13.15 -0.90
N ASP A 316 -2.35 -14.43 -0.82
CA ASP A 316 -1.87 -15.34 0.24
C ASP A 316 -0.33 -15.38 0.31
N ALA A 317 0.37 -15.29 -0.82
CA ALA A 317 1.82 -15.24 -0.87
C ALA A 317 2.37 -14.00 -0.16
N VAL A 318 1.78 -12.82 -0.41
CA VAL A 318 2.16 -11.56 0.25
C VAL A 318 1.85 -11.61 1.74
N LEU A 319 0.69 -12.15 2.14
CA LEU A 319 0.33 -12.27 3.55
C LEU A 319 1.24 -13.23 4.31
N LYS A 320 1.76 -14.26 3.63
CA LYS A 320 2.66 -15.26 4.21
C LYS A 320 4.09 -14.77 4.32
N ASP A 321 4.64 -14.18 3.25
CA ASP A 321 6.07 -13.89 3.13
C ASP A 321 6.39 -12.40 3.35
N GLY A 322 5.35 -11.52 3.38
CA GLY A 322 5.50 -10.07 3.35
C GLY A 322 5.98 -9.56 2.00
N LEU A 323 6.37 -8.28 1.95
CA LEU A 323 6.97 -7.65 0.77
C LEU A 323 8.26 -6.94 1.16
N SER A 324 9.32 -7.16 0.39
CA SER A 324 10.53 -6.37 0.56
C SER A 324 10.43 -5.04 -0.20
N PHE A 325 11.15 -4.05 0.27
CA PHE A 325 11.32 -2.78 -0.47
C PHE A 325 11.92 -3.04 -1.87
N GLU A 326 12.80 -4.04 -2.01
CA GLU A 326 13.44 -4.40 -3.27
C GLU A 326 12.42 -4.90 -4.31
N ASP A 327 11.38 -5.62 -3.88
CA ASP A 327 10.31 -6.09 -4.79
C ASP A 327 9.57 -4.91 -5.42
N ILE A 328 9.20 -3.91 -4.61
CA ILE A 328 8.52 -2.70 -5.09
C ILE A 328 9.46 -1.87 -5.96
N SER A 329 10.70 -1.72 -5.54
CA SER A 329 11.74 -0.99 -6.24
C SER A 329 12.04 -1.57 -7.62
N SER A 330 12.24 -2.89 -7.70
CA SER A 330 12.53 -3.58 -8.96
C SER A 330 11.37 -3.49 -9.94
N ARG A 331 10.12 -3.53 -9.43
CA ARG A 331 8.94 -3.36 -10.25
C ARG A 331 8.85 -1.94 -10.84
N PHE A 332 9.20 -0.94 -10.04
CA PHE A 332 9.25 0.44 -10.52
C PHE A 332 10.40 0.65 -11.53
N ASP A 333 11.58 0.08 -11.29
CA ASP A 333 12.72 0.14 -12.23
C ASP A 333 12.35 -0.48 -13.59
N TYR A 334 11.62 -1.60 -13.60
CA TYR A 334 11.12 -2.21 -14.84
C TYR A 334 10.15 -1.29 -15.62
N MET A 335 9.32 -0.51 -14.91
CA MET A 335 8.47 0.49 -15.56
C MET A 335 9.31 1.59 -16.22
N LEU A 336 10.36 2.08 -15.54
CA LEU A 336 11.28 3.09 -16.10
C LEU A 336 11.99 2.57 -17.35
N GLU A 337 12.55 1.36 -17.31
CA GLU A 337 13.21 0.75 -18.46
C GLU A 337 12.26 0.60 -19.67
N THR A 338 11.01 0.24 -19.42
CA THR A 338 10.00 0.10 -20.46
C THR A 338 9.70 1.44 -21.14
N ILE A 339 9.60 2.50 -20.35
CA ILE A 339 9.36 3.86 -20.86
C ILE A 339 10.57 4.40 -21.60
N ASP A 340 11.76 4.25 -21.06
CA ASP A 340 12.99 4.69 -21.72
C ASP A 340 13.16 4.06 -23.11
N ALA A 341 12.90 2.75 -23.21
CA ALA A 341 12.93 2.04 -24.49
C ALA A 341 11.90 2.58 -25.50
N ARG A 342 10.69 2.95 -25.03
CA ARG A 342 9.65 3.53 -25.87
C ARG A 342 9.99 4.95 -26.33
N LEU A 343 10.46 5.79 -25.41
CA LEU A 343 10.79 7.19 -25.70
C LEU A 343 11.97 7.33 -26.65
N PHE A 344 12.91 6.38 -26.61
CA PHE A 344 14.07 6.37 -27.51
C PHE A 344 13.69 6.19 -28.98
N GLY A 345 12.63 5.42 -29.27
CA GLY A 345 12.19 5.16 -30.66
C GLY A 345 10.87 5.84 -31.03
N LEU A 346 10.42 6.83 -30.25
CA LEU A 346 9.10 7.45 -30.42
C LEU A 346 9.00 8.28 -31.71
N ASP A 347 8.10 7.88 -32.61
CA ASP A 347 7.68 8.70 -33.74
C ASP A 347 6.68 9.79 -33.30
N MET A 348 7.17 11.02 -33.19
CA MET A 348 6.36 12.17 -32.78
C MET A 348 5.29 12.57 -33.83
N THR A 349 5.39 12.08 -35.06
CA THR A 349 4.38 12.29 -36.10
C THR A 349 3.21 11.32 -35.98
N SER A 350 3.42 10.20 -35.28
CA SER A 350 2.40 9.18 -35.01
C SER A 350 1.62 9.53 -33.79
N PHE A 351 0.42 10.11 -33.93
CA PHE A 351 -0.45 10.42 -32.77
C PHE A 351 -0.70 9.23 -31.85
N SER A 352 -0.87 8.04 -32.43
CA SER A 352 -1.10 6.81 -31.66
C SER A 352 0.08 6.48 -30.76
N GLU A 353 1.31 6.62 -31.26
CA GLU A 353 2.53 6.36 -30.48
C GLU A 353 2.73 7.40 -29.38
N VAL A 354 2.58 8.70 -29.73
CA VAL A 354 2.66 9.80 -28.77
C VAL A 354 1.61 9.64 -27.64
N HIS A 355 0.37 9.29 -27.98
CA HIS A 355 -0.67 9.06 -27.00
C HIS A 355 -0.33 7.87 -26.08
N HIS A 356 0.27 6.81 -26.65
CA HIS A 356 0.64 5.62 -25.88
C HIS A 356 1.81 5.92 -24.94
N ALA A 357 2.86 6.58 -25.44
CA ALA A 357 3.99 7.01 -24.64
C ALA A 357 3.57 7.93 -23.48
N ARG A 358 2.72 8.93 -23.78
CA ARG A 358 2.17 9.82 -22.76
C ARG A 358 1.42 9.07 -21.66
N ARG A 359 0.64 8.05 -22.04
CA ARG A 359 -0.10 7.25 -21.05
C ARG A 359 0.84 6.53 -20.10
N GLU A 360 1.95 5.97 -20.60
CA GLU A 360 2.96 5.28 -19.79
C GLU A 360 3.75 6.26 -18.90
N VAL A 361 4.13 7.43 -19.43
CA VAL A 361 4.77 8.49 -18.63
C VAL A 361 3.89 8.87 -17.44
N ARG A 362 2.60 9.07 -17.67
CA ARG A 362 1.64 9.38 -16.59
C ARG A 362 1.43 8.23 -15.61
N GLU A 363 1.58 6.97 -16.05
CA GLU A 363 1.59 5.83 -15.12
C GLU A 363 2.74 5.98 -14.11
N VAL A 364 3.94 6.32 -14.56
CA VAL A 364 5.09 6.57 -13.69
C VAL A 364 4.88 7.79 -12.78
N GLU A 365 4.37 8.90 -13.32
CA GLU A 365 4.07 10.10 -12.50
C GLU A 365 3.14 9.79 -11.33
N HIS A 366 2.08 9.03 -11.57
CA HIS A 366 1.14 8.66 -10.52
C HIS A 366 1.77 7.71 -9.49
N ILE A 367 2.59 6.75 -9.91
CA ILE A 367 3.29 5.87 -8.97
C ILE A 367 4.32 6.66 -8.15
N LEU A 368 5.07 7.58 -8.76
CA LEU A 368 5.96 8.49 -8.04
C LEU A 368 5.22 9.36 -7.03
N PHE A 369 4.03 9.86 -7.41
CA PHE A 369 3.21 10.67 -6.51
C PHE A 369 2.75 9.89 -5.27
N HIS A 370 2.27 8.66 -5.43
CA HIS A 370 1.73 7.87 -4.34
C HIS A 370 2.80 7.14 -3.50
N LEU A 371 3.96 6.81 -4.09
CA LEU A 371 5.02 6.00 -3.46
C LEU A 371 6.36 6.74 -3.32
N SER A 372 6.37 8.07 -3.42
CA SER A 372 7.61 8.88 -3.40
C SER A 372 8.47 8.59 -2.17
N ASP A 373 7.86 8.56 -0.99
CA ASP A 373 8.54 8.35 0.29
C ASP A 373 9.18 6.96 0.39
N MET A 374 8.53 5.97 -0.20
CA MET A 374 9.04 4.59 -0.27
C MET A 374 10.13 4.42 -1.32
N LEU A 375 10.01 5.10 -2.47
CA LEU A 375 10.93 4.94 -3.60
C LEU A 375 12.26 5.68 -3.42
N GLY A 376 12.37 6.54 -2.41
CA GLY A 376 13.59 7.19 -2.00
C GLY A 376 14.07 8.32 -2.92
N GLU A 377 15.11 9.05 -2.47
CA GLU A 377 15.64 10.24 -3.16
C GLU A 377 16.08 9.98 -4.61
N LYS A 378 16.65 8.79 -4.89
CA LYS A 378 17.10 8.43 -6.24
C LYS A 378 15.97 8.46 -7.25
N ARG A 379 14.73 8.15 -6.81
CA ARG A 379 13.55 8.11 -7.67
C ARG A 379 12.76 9.40 -7.70
N ALA A 380 12.85 10.20 -6.65
CA ALA A 380 12.31 11.56 -6.64
C ALA A 380 12.88 12.42 -7.78
N ASN A 381 14.12 12.13 -8.21
CA ASN A 381 14.75 12.81 -9.36
C ASN A 381 14.02 12.57 -10.69
N TYR A 382 13.28 11.48 -10.84
CA TYR A 382 12.50 11.19 -12.04
C TYR A 382 11.20 12.02 -12.12
N THR A 383 10.70 12.57 -11.01
CA THR A 383 9.44 13.34 -11.00
C THR A 383 9.50 14.50 -12.00
N GLN A 384 10.54 15.34 -11.93
CA GLN A 384 10.67 16.49 -12.83
C GLN A 384 10.85 16.04 -14.27
N ILE A 385 11.64 15.00 -14.51
CA ILE A 385 11.89 14.47 -15.85
C ILE A 385 10.57 13.98 -16.49
N MET A 386 9.77 13.23 -15.76
CA MET A 386 8.48 12.73 -16.25
C MET A 386 7.49 13.86 -16.50
N GLN A 387 7.44 14.87 -15.63
CA GLN A 387 6.61 16.06 -15.83
C GLN A 387 6.99 16.84 -17.07
N ASP A 388 8.28 17.02 -17.33
CA ASP A 388 8.77 17.72 -18.53
C ASP A 388 8.37 16.96 -19.81
N ILE A 389 8.51 15.61 -19.79
CA ILE A 389 8.09 14.75 -20.90
C ILE A 389 6.57 14.76 -21.06
N ASP A 390 5.76 14.64 -19.96
CA ASP A 390 4.29 14.71 -20.07
C ASP A 390 3.86 16.04 -20.63
N SER A 391 4.48 17.15 -20.26
CA SER A 391 4.18 18.49 -20.78
C SER A 391 4.34 18.55 -22.30
N GLU A 392 5.46 18.05 -22.83
CA GLU A 392 5.72 18.00 -24.28
C GLU A 392 4.68 17.12 -25.01
N LEU A 393 4.50 15.89 -24.56
CA LEU A 393 3.55 14.94 -25.15
C LEU A 393 2.10 15.39 -24.99
N SER A 394 1.79 16.09 -23.88
CA SER A 394 0.49 16.69 -23.58
C SER A 394 0.07 17.70 -24.65
N THR A 395 1.00 18.55 -25.06
CA THR A 395 0.75 19.57 -26.07
C THR A 395 0.25 18.94 -27.38
N ILE A 396 0.95 17.92 -27.90
CA ILE A 396 0.52 17.22 -29.11
C ILE A 396 -0.82 16.51 -28.92
N CYS A 397 -1.00 15.81 -27.79
CA CYS A 397 -2.23 15.09 -27.51
C CYS A 397 -3.45 16.03 -27.38
N THR A 398 -3.27 17.20 -26.79
CA THR A 398 -4.34 18.21 -26.65
C THR A 398 -4.67 18.81 -27.99
N ALA A 399 -3.67 19.23 -28.75
CA ALA A 399 -3.83 19.79 -30.10
C ALA A 399 -4.58 18.83 -31.04
N GLN A 400 -4.23 17.55 -31.05
CA GLN A 400 -4.92 16.54 -31.88
C GLN A 400 -6.38 16.32 -31.44
N ARG A 401 -6.68 16.38 -30.15
CA ARG A 401 -8.06 16.29 -29.65
C ARG A 401 -8.86 17.52 -30.07
N ASN A 402 -8.28 18.72 -29.96
CA ASN A 402 -8.91 19.95 -30.37
C ASN A 402 -9.21 19.94 -31.88
N ILE A 403 -8.29 19.48 -32.72
CA ILE A 403 -8.53 19.26 -34.16
C ILE A 403 -9.70 18.28 -34.39
N SER A 404 -9.79 17.23 -33.58
CA SER A 404 -10.87 16.23 -33.68
C SER A 404 -12.21 16.82 -33.27
N LEU A 405 -12.26 17.65 -32.20
CA LEU A 405 -13.44 18.41 -31.80
C LEU A 405 -13.89 19.37 -32.88
N VAL A 406 -12.96 20.11 -33.49
CA VAL A 406 -13.27 21.03 -34.61
C VAL A 406 -13.92 20.27 -35.77
N LYS A 407 -13.40 19.07 -36.14
CA LYS A 407 -14.01 18.26 -37.20
C LYS A 407 -15.45 17.88 -36.89
N GLU A 408 -15.70 17.41 -35.66
CA GLU A 408 -17.03 17.04 -35.20
C GLU A 408 -17.98 18.23 -35.18
N TRP A 409 -17.56 19.38 -34.63
CA TRP A 409 -18.40 20.56 -34.45
C TRP A 409 -18.68 21.33 -35.74
N LYS A 410 -17.83 21.26 -36.74
CA LYS A 410 -18.09 21.87 -38.07
C LYS A 410 -19.37 21.38 -38.73
N ASP A 411 -19.75 20.12 -38.45
CA ASP A 411 -20.96 19.51 -39.01
C ASP A 411 -22.17 19.65 -38.07
N SER A 412 -21.98 20.20 -36.86
CA SER A 412 -23.04 20.42 -35.89
C SER A 412 -23.82 21.71 -36.15
N MET A 413 -25.11 21.66 -35.94
CA MET A 413 -26.02 22.85 -36.04
C MET A 413 -25.63 23.93 -35.04
N ASP A 414 -25.16 23.53 -33.84
CA ASP A 414 -24.87 24.44 -32.72
C ASP A 414 -23.62 25.31 -32.99
N PHE A 415 -22.76 24.88 -33.90
CA PHE A 415 -21.52 25.57 -34.26
C PHE A 415 -21.48 26.16 -35.67
N ARG A 416 -22.63 26.18 -36.38
CA ARG A 416 -22.72 26.66 -37.77
C ARG A 416 -22.22 28.08 -37.94
N ASP A 417 -22.57 28.98 -37.02
CA ASP A 417 -22.26 30.40 -37.09
C ASP A 417 -20.81 30.77 -36.73
N VAL A 418 -20.01 29.79 -36.25
CA VAL A 418 -18.63 29.97 -35.78
C VAL A 418 -17.61 29.09 -36.54
N THR A 419 -17.98 28.60 -37.72
CA THR A 419 -17.13 27.71 -38.54
C THR A 419 -15.80 28.35 -38.93
N SER A 420 -15.77 29.68 -39.14
CA SER A 420 -14.53 30.42 -39.39
C SER A 420 -13.59 30.42 -38.17
N ASP A 421 -14.13 30.61 -36.98
CA ASP A 421 -13.37 30.67 -35.75
C ASP A 421 -12.84 29.27 -35.41
N LEU A 422 -13.63 28.21 -35.62
CA LEU A 422 -13.18 26.83 -35.55
C LEU A 422 -12.01 26.50 -36.49
N ALA A 423 -11.98 27.14 -37.67
CA ALA A 423 -10.87 26.98 -38.61
C ALA A 423 -9.56 27.61 -38.09
N ILE A 424 -9.66 28.77 -37.42
CA ILE A 424 -8.51 29.43 -36.78
C ILE A 424 -7.94 28.51 -35.68
N VAL A 425 -8.78 27.97 -34.79
CA VAL A 425 -8.33 27.03 -33.76
C VAL A 425 -7.63 25.82 -34.37
N SER A 426 -8.24 25.21 -35.40
CA SER A 426 -7.63 24.05 -36.08
C SER A 426 -6.27 24.34 -36.72
N GLU A 427 -6.08 25.53 -37.25
CA GLU A 427 -4.80 25.93 -37.86
C GLU A 427 -3.74 26.21 -36.80
N HIS A 428 -4.10 26.90 -35.74
CA HIS A 428 -3.24 27.13 -34.59
C HIS A 428 -2.72 25.81 -34.02
N GLU A 429 -3.58 24.84 -33.80
CA GLU A 429 -3.22 23.53 -33.21
C GLU A 429 -2.27 22.74 -34.13
N LYS A 430 -2.43 22.82 -35.46
CA LYS A 430 -1.48 22.18 -36.39
C LYS A 430 -0.10 22.81 -36.31
N VAL A 431 -0.04 24.15 -36.32
CA VAL A 431 1.23 24.90 -36.22
C VAL A 431 1.90 24.57 -34.84
N LEU A 432 1.13 24.42 -33.79
CA LEU A 432 1.65 24.05 -32.48
C LEU A 432 2.30 22.66 -32.51
N ILE A 433 1.64 21.66 -33.11
CA ILE A 433 2.19 20.31 -33.29
C ILE A 433 3.51 20.36 -34.09
N GLU A 434 3.56 21.06 -35.22
CA GLU A 434 4.75 21.20 -36.06
C GLU A 434 5.92 21.79 -35.27
N ARG A 435 5.68 22.85 -34.47
CA ARG A 435 6.72 23.48 -33.64
C ARG A 435 7.29 22.53 -32.57
N VAL A 436 6.44 21.71 -31.91
CA VAL A 436 6.91 20.76 -30.92
C VAL A 436 7.77 19.67 -31.57
N ILE A 437 7.37 19.15 -32.73
CA ILE A 437 8.12 18.14 -33.46
C ILE A 437 9.49 18.70 -33.93
N GLU A 438 9.52 19.87 -34.54
CA GLU A 438 10.77 20.53 -35.00
C GLU A 438 11.70 20.87 -33.80
N GLY A 439 11.14 21.32 -32.68
CA GLY A 439 11.89 21.63 -31.46
C GLY A 439 12.62 20.41 -30.89
N ARG A 440 12.01 19.24 -30.93
CA ARG A 440 12.61 17.99 -30.45
C ARG A 440 13.69 17.46 -31.39
N GLU A 441 13.48 17.52 -32.72
CA GLU A 441 14.49 17.12 -33.69
C GLU A 441 15.79 17.93 -33.55
N THR A 442 15.68 19.23 -33.25
CA THR A 442 16.84 20.09 -32.98
C THR A 442 17.53 19.84 -31.65
N SER A 443 16.79 19.30 -30.63
CA SER A 443 17.30 18.93 -29.29
C SER A 443 18.07 17.61 -29.30
N ILE A 444 17.66 16.64 -30.13
CA ILE A 444 18.33 15.33 -30.27
C ILE A 444 19.66 15.46 -31.02
N LEU A 445 19.82 16.51 -31.84
CA LEU A 445 21.06 16.80 -32.59
C LEU A 445 22.11 17.57 -31.77
N ARG A 446 21.85 17.88 -30.49
CA ARG A 446 22.79 18.51 -29.54
C ARG A 446 23.14 17.55 -28.40
#